data_69843f9b87853d6b57246f52f45d8780
#
_entry.id   69843f9b87853d6b57246f52f45d8780
#
_cell.length_a   1.000
_cell.length_b   1.000
_cell.length_c   1.000
_cell.angle_alpha   90.00
_cell.angle_beta   90.00
_cell.angle_gamma   90.00
#
_symmetry.space_group_name_H-M   'P 1'
#
loop_
_entity.id
_entity.type
_entity.pdbx_description
1 polymer ?
#
loop_
_entity_poly.entity_id
_entity_poly.type
_entity_poly.pdbx_seq_one_letter_code
_entity_poly.pdbx_strand_id
1 'polypeptide(L)'
;MSGVSWIDSAIPTDQPCIVCGNRLGNVVILTAAHWHSDYDQLEVARCSQCQSAFTLNANEVIVPYPSAETVLQDPNFIYLIHHYLELVSGLDWKLPLLERLPFSRFNSVLEIGCNVGTTLDYCRTAWGVDVLGLEPSAYGVKGGELLQLPIVNAYTHEAEALHNRQFSFIYATEVLEHVSDPLAFLKELRTYLEPDGILLITTPCSSALHKDTLPGELYAVLSPGSHYFLLSQKQLKQLAQQAGFKHTDVKLLYQTNIAYLSDRSIEFDADPIVDSRLAHYHARKIAERADLDNRVYLGHLINYYTSAVDSEIPFDNPGIAKQIEDQLSRQFNITLDTPLDLAQRVIETESIFDFGQTIPYSLPSYLYKRAEFLNSVGATTEHCYELAALIAAKGLQIDFKNLFLYNQILRLSLQQIGTLHNSSPETNPISHQLRSMTESITTTIPELNEAPLSLLSRIKRKLRMQRDRWRPN
;
A
#
# COMPACT_ATOMS: atom_id res chain seq x y z
N MET A 1 -5.34 3.50 22.34
CA MET A 1 -6.01 4.83 22.39
C MET A 1 -5.83 5.45 21.03
N SER A 2 -6.90 5.97 20.41
CA SER A 2 -6.78 6.67 19.13
C SER A 2 -5.89 7.89 19.35
N GLY A 3 -4.76 7.99 18.65
CA GLY A 3 -3.87 9.15 18.77
C GLY A 3 -4.47 10.46 18.22
N VAL A 4 -5.79 10.51 17.96
CA VAL A 4 -6.52 11.66 17.40
C VAL A 4 -7.65 12.05 18.34
N SER A 5 -7.77 13.35 18.61
CA SER A 5 -8.82 13.96 19.43
C SER A 5 -9.52 15.09 18.68
N TRP A 6 -10.83 14.99 18.49
CA TRP A 6 -11.63 16.04 17.86
C TRP A 6 -11.87 17.19 18.82
N ILE A 7 -11.85 18.41 18.30
CA ILE A 7 -12.17 19.64 19.04
C ILE A 7 -13.67 19.90 18.90
N ASP A 8 -14.38 19.92 20.03
CA ASP A 8 -15.84 20.10 20.06
C ASP A 8 -16.28 21.55 19.74
N SER A 9 -15.47 22.52 20.14
CA SER A 9 -15.73 23.94 19.87
C SER A 9 -14.70 24.47 18.89
N ALA A 10 -15.14 25.05 17.78
CA ALA A 10 -14.25 25.63 16.77
C ALA A 10 -13.29 26.65 17.42
N ILE A 11 -11.99 26.37 17.34
CA ILE A 11 -10.92 27.28 17.80
C ILE A 11 -10.42 28.03 16.56
N PRO A 12 -10.66 29.37 16.45
CA PRO A 12 -10.14 30.14 15.34
C PRO A 12 -8.61 30.19 15.33
N THR A 13 -8.04 30.18 14.13
CA THR A 13 -6.61 30.42 13.93
C THR A 13 -6.40 31.46 12.84
N ASP A 14 -5.39 32.29 13.00
CA ASP A 14 -4.94 33.31 12.03
C ASP A 14 -3.78 32.79 11.16
N GLN A 15 -3.32 31.56 11.39
CA GLN A 15 -2.30 30.96 10.53
C GLN A 15 -2.79 30.82 9.10
N PRO A 16 -1.96 31.22 8.12
CA PRO A 16 -2.33 31.09 6.72
C PRO A 16 -2.46 29.62 6.33
N CYS A 17 -3.51 29.32 5.59
CA CYS A 17 -3.60 28.01 4.96
C CYS A 17 -2.40 27.82 4.02
N ILE A 18 -1.60 26.79 4.26
CA ILE A 18 -0.39 26.47 3.49
C ILE A 18 -0.70 26.21 2.00
N VAL A 19 -1.95 25.84 1.70
CA VAL A 19 -2.38 25.48 0.32
C VAL A 19 -2.84 26.71 -0.48
N CYS A 20 -3.59 27.64 0.12
CA CYS A 20 -4.20 28.77 -0.62
C CYS A 20 -3.92 30.14 -0.02
N GLY A 21 -3.17 30.21 1.07
CA GLY A 21 -2.79 31.46 1.72
C GLY A 21 -3.90 32.14 2.54
N ASN A 22 -5.12 31.61 2.57
CA ASN A 22 -6.23 32.21 3.31
C ASN A 22 -5.95 32.26 4.82
N ARG A 23 -6.21 33.39 5.46
CA ARG A 23 -6.06 33.60 6.91
C ARG A 23 -7.39 33.76 7.64
N LEU A 24 -8.49 33.96 6.91
CA LEU A 24 -9.76 34.35 7.51
C LEU A 24 -10.65 33.12 7.73
N GLY A 25 -11.17 32.99 8.95
CA GLY A 25 -12.15 31.95 9.30
C GLY A 25 -11.63 30.51 9.30
N ASN A 26 -10.30 30.32 9.36
CA ASN A 26 -9.71 29.02 9.57
C ASN A 26 -9.97 28.56 11.00
N VAL A 27 -10.22 27.25 11.20
CA VAL A 27 -10.51 26.69 12.51
C VAL A 27 -9.72 25.41 12.75
N VAL A 28 -9.19 25.27 13.97
CA VAL A 28 -8.60 24.00 14.42
C VAL A 28 -9.73 23.00 14.63
N ILE A 29 -9.60 21.81 14.06
CA ILE A 29 -10.65 20.79 14.06
C ILE A 29 -10.30 19.57 14.91
N LEU A 30 -9.00 19.25 15.04
CA LEU A 30 -8.52 18.13 15.82
C LEU A 30 -7.07 18.31 16.25
N THR A 31 -6.65 17.52 17.23
CA THR A 31 -5.25 17.28 17.56
C THR A 31 -4.90 15.82 17.29
N ALA A 32 -3.64 15.55 16.95
CA ALA A 32 -3.15 14.20 16.73
C ALA A 32 -1.82 13.97 17.44
N ALA A 33 -1.65 12.78 18.04
CA ALA A 33 -0.38 12.39 18.64
C ALA A 33 0.69 12.30 17.54
N HIS A 34 1.85 12.91 17.80
CA HIS A 34 2.95 12.91 16.84
C HIS A 34 3.63 11.53 16.80
N TRP A 35 4.10 11.11 15.61
CA TRP A 35 4.81 9.84 15.50
C TRP A 35 6.20 9.86 16.14
N HIS A 36 6.87 11.04 16.18
CA HIS A 36 8.19 11.21 16.77
C HIS A 36 8.08 11.58 18.24
N SER A 37 8.85 10.91 19.11
CA SER A 37 8.76 11.03 20.58
C SER A 37 9.11 12.41 21.14
N ASP A 38 9.81 13.25 20.40
CA ASP A 38 10.20 14.60 20.83
C ASP A 38 9.04 15.61 20.78
N TYR A 39 7.90 15.20 20.21
CA TYR A 39 6.70 16.01 20.09
C TYR A 39 5.51 15.29 20.72
N ASP A 40 4.72 16.01 21.53
CA ASP A 40 3.53 15.42 22.16
C ASP A 40 2.39 15.23 21.15
N GLN A 41 1.98 16.32 20.51
CA GLN A 41 0.87 16.32 19.55
C GLN A 41 0.99 17.53 18.61
N LEU A 42 0.28 17.43 17.49
CA LEU A 42 0.10 18.52 16.55
C LEU A 42 -1.36 18.90 16.40
N GLU A 43 -1.62 20.11 15.93
CA GLU A 43 -2.95 20.63 15.64
C GLU A 43 -3.19 20.67 14.13
N VAL A 44 -4.41 20.31 13.72
CA VAL A 44 -4.85 20.36 12.33
C VAL A 44 -6.01 21.32 12.19
N ALA A 45 -5.86 22.28 11.29
CA ALA A 45 -6.89 23.26 10.97
C ALA A 45 -7.57 22.95 9.63
N ARG A 46 -8.82 23.38 9.49
CA ARG A 46 -9.57 23.39 8.23
C ARG A 46 -9.64 24.80 7.69
N CYS A 47 -9.27 24.94 6.41
CA CYS A 47 -9.38 26.21 5.71
C CYS A 47 -10.82 26.51 5.34
N SER A 48 -11.32 27.69 5.68
CA SER A 48 -12.68 28.14 5.34
C SER A 48 -12.89 28.34 3.84
N GLN A 49 -11.84 28.71 3.10
CA GLN A 49 -11.91 29.03 1.67
C GLN A 49 -11.75 27.80 0.77
N CYS A 50 -10.67 27.02 0.93
CA CYS A 50 -10.37 25.91 0.04
C CYS A 50 -10.80 24.55 0.58
N GLN A 51 -11.27 24.47 1.84
CA GLN A 51 -11.70 23.25 2.53
C GLN A 51 -10.61 22.16 2.69
N SER A 52 -9.36 22.49 2.35
CA SER A 52 -8.21 21.63 2.68
C SER A 52 -7.96 21.68 4.19
N ALA A 53 -7.41 20.62 4.73
CA ALA A 53 -6.87 20.62 6.09
C ALA A 53 -5.37 20.87 6.04
N PHE A 54 -4.81 21.45 7.09
CA PHE A 54 -3.37 21.73 7.16
C PHE A 54 -2.86 21.65 8.60
N THR A 55 -1.64 21.20 8.75
CA THR A 55 -0.94 21.14 10.04
C THR A 55 -0.50 22.53 10.44
N LEU A 56 -0.84 22.94 11.66
CA LEU A 56 -0.37 24.22 12.21
C LEU A 56 1.13 24.12 12.53
N ASN A 57 1.85 25.22 12.36
CA ASN A 57 3.31 25.31 12.57
C ASN A 57 4.07 24.18 11.84
N ALA A 58 3.61 23.81 10.64
CA ALA A 58 4.11 22.63 9.92
C ALA A 58 5.65 22.62 9.79
N ASN A 59 6.29 23.78 9.56
CA ASN A 59 7.75 23.86 9.46
C ASN A 59 8.49 23.53 10.77
N GLU A 60 7.81 23.51 11.90
CA GLU A 60 8.37 23.22 13.22
C GLU A 60 8.11 21.78 13.64
N VAL A 61 6.98 21.21 13.19
CA VAL A 61 6.50 19.90 13.64
C VAL A 61 6.62 18.80 12.57
N ILE A 62 6.87 19.12 11.30
CA ILE A 62 7.15 18.12 10.27
C ILE A 62 8.62 17.69 10.38
N VAL A 63 8.82 16.40 10.62
CA VAL A 63 10.15 15.82 10.80
C VAL A 63 10.61 15.17 9.50
N PRO A 64 11.79 15.56 8.97
CA PRO A 64 12.34 14.93 7.78
C PRO A 64 12.67 13.45 8.06
N TYR A 65 12.62 12.63 7.02
CA TYR A 65 13.04 11.23 7.12
C TYR A 65 14.52 11.16 7.54
N PRO A 66 14.90 10.16 8.37
CA PRO A 66 16.31 9.91 8.69
C PRO A 66 17.12 9.68 7.40
N SER A 67 18.39 10.08 7.41
CA SER A 67 19.26 9.85 6.26
C SER A 67 19.34 8.35 5.92
N ALA A 68 19.40 8.03 4.63
CA ALA A 68 19.54 6.66 4.18
C ALA A 68 20.74 5.96 4.83
N GLU A 69 21.86 6.67 4.94
CA GLU A 69 23.10 6.16 5.58
C GLU A 69 22.83 5.68 7.02
N THR A 70 22.10 6.46 7.82
CA THR A 70 21.78 6.09 9.21
C THR A 70 20.91 4.85 9.29
N VAL A 71 19.86 4.78 8.45
CA VAL A 71 18.92 3.65 8.46
C VAL A 71 19.56 2.36 7.96
N LEU A 72 20.45 2.46 6.97
CA LEU A 72 21.15 1.30 6.39
C LEU A 72 22.14 0.63 7.35
N GLN A 73 22.49 1.28 8.48
CA GLN A 73 23.30 0.68 9.54
C GLN A 73 22.52 -0.31 10.40
N ASP A 74 21.19 -0.24 10.43
CA ASP A 74 20.36 -1.21 11.14
C ASP A 74 20.27 -2.54 10.35
N PRO A 75 20.85 -3.65 10.86
CA PRO A 75 20.79 -4.94 10.17
C PRO A 75 19.37 -5.48 10.02
N ASN A 76 18.41 -5.02 10.83
CA ASN A 76 17.03 -5.44 10.75
C ASN A 76 16.26 -4.73 9.62
N PHE A 77 16.79 -3.63 9.09
CA PHE A 77 16.12 -2.87 8.04
C PHE A 77 15.78 -3.71 6.80
N ILE A 78 16.62 -4.71 6.48
CA ILE A 78 16.37 -5.63 5.36
C ILE A 78 15.02 -6.37 5.48
N TYR A 79 14.57 -6.66 6.70
CA TYR A 79 13.28 -7.33 6.90
C TYR A 79 12.09 -6.42 6.55
N LEU A 80 12.21 -5.11 6.76
CA LEU A 80 11.20 -4.15 6.30
C LEU A 80 11.17 -4.08 4.77
N ILE A 81 12.32 -4.14 4.12
CA ILE A 81 12.39 -4.19 2.65
C ILE A 81 11.72 -5.47 2.14
N HIS A 82 12.03 -6.63 2.71
CA HIS A 82 11.39 -7.89 2.33
C HIS A 82 9.87 -7.86 2.57
N HIS A 83 9.42 -7.22 3.65
CA HIS A 83 7.99 -7.03 3.90
C HIS A 83 7.31 -6.33 2.72
N TYR A 84 7.86 -5.21 2.24
CA TYR A 84 7.32 -4.49 1.09
C TYR A 84 7.39 -5.31 -0.20
N LEU A 85 8.51 -6.00 -0.46
CA LEU A 85 8.71 -6.74 -1.70
C LEU A 85 7.89 -8.03 -1.76
N GLU A 86 7.79 -8.80 -0.68
CA GLU A 86 7.02 -10.03 -0.63
C GLU A 86 5.50 -9.80 -0.71
N LEU A 87 5.01 -8.72 -0.11
CA LEU A 87 3.60 -8.35 -0.18
C LEU A 87 3.26 -7.52 -1.42
N VAL A 88 4.27 -7.18 -2.24
CA VAL A 88 4.13 -6.30 -3.41
C VAL A 88 3.37 -5.02 -3.03
N SER A 89 3.74 -4.45 -1.87
CA SER A 89 2.98 -3.42 -1.18
C SER A 89 2.60 -2.25 -2.08
N GLY A 90 1.32 -2.00 -2.16
CA GLY A 90 0.74 -0.88 -2.90
C GLY A 90 0.48 -1.15 -4.39
N LEU A 91 0.97 -2.26 -4.98
CA LEU A 91 0.78 -2.52 -6.40
C LEU A 91 -0.68 -2.88 -6.72
N ASP A 92 -1.37 -3.59 -5.85
CA ASP A 92 -2.76 -4.03 -6.00
C ASP A 92 -3.74 -2.86 -6.19
N TRP A 93 -3.57 -1.77 -5.43
CA TRP A 93 -4.44 -0.61 -5.55
C TRP A 93 -3.97 0.40 -6.62
N LYS A 94 -2.66 0.42 -6.93
CA LYS A 94 -2.09 1.28 -7.97
C LYS A 94 -2.38 0.75 -9.38
N LEU A 95 -2.36 -0.56 -9.58
CA LEU A 95 -2.57 -1.16 -10.90
C LEU A 95 -3.88 -0.74 -11.60
N PRO A 96 -5.05 -0.69 -10.92
CA PRO A 96 -6.26 -0.20 -11.57
C PRO A 96 -6.14 1.25 -12.07
N LEU A 97 -5.25 2.05 -11.49
CA LEU A 97 -5.00 3.42 -11.91
C LEU A 97 -4.04 3.48 -13.10
N LEU A 98 -3.02 2.63 -13.11
CA LEU A 98 -2.00 2.57 -14.14
C LEU A 98 -2.51 1.90 -15.43
N GLU A 99 -3.15 0.74 -15.30
CA GLU A 99 -3.59 -0.09 -16.42
C GLU A 99 -4.78 0.50 -17.22
N ARG A 100 -5.38 1.58 -16.72
CA ARG A 100 -6.37 2.37 -17.45
C ARG A 100 -5.76 3.35 -18.45
N LEU A 101 -4.45 3.60 -18.33
CA LEU A 101 -3.74 4.49 -19.22
C LEU A 101 -3.31 3.73 -20.49
N PRO A 102 -3.21 4.42 -21.64
CA PRO A 102 -2.75 3.82 -22.89
C PRO A 102 -1.23 3.56 -22.84
N PHE A 103 -0.80 2.63 -21.99
CA PHE A 103 0.60 2.37 -21.69
C PHE A 103 1.44 2.01 -22.89
N SER A 104 0.83 1.48 -23.97
CA SER A 104 1.51 1.23 -25.24
C SER A 104 2.09 2.49 -25.90
N ARG A 105 1.66 3.67 -25.46
CA ARG A 105 2.18 4.98 -25.90
C ARG A 105 3.36 5.48 -25.08
N PHE A 106 3.62 4.85 -23.94
CA PHE A 106 4.71 5.24 -23.06
C PHE A 106 6.02 4.58 -23.48
N ASN A 107 7.10 5.33 -23.43
CA ASN A 107 8.46 4.87 -23.68
C ASN A 107 9.35 5.03 -22.44
N SER A 108 8.96 5.91 -21.53
CA SER A 108 9.72 6.23 -20.33
C SER A 108 8.80 6.58 -19.15
N VAL A 109 9.18 6.14 -17.98
CA VAL A 109 8.43 6.33 -16.73
C VAL A 109 9.34 6.90 -15.65
N LEU A 110 8.87 7.95 -14.97
CA LEU A 110 9.47 8.49 -13.76
C LEU A 110 8.52 8.27 -12.57
N GLU A 111 8.99 7.61 -11.52
CA GLU A 111 8.27 7.53 -10.24
C GLU A 111 8.94 8.43 -9.20
N ILE A 112 8.18 9.36 -8.62
CA ILE A 112 8.61 10.20 -7.50
C ILE A 112 8.09 9.58 -6.21
N GLY A 113 8.99 9.38 -5.23
CA GLY A 113 8.66 8.67 -3.99
C GLY A 113 8.41 7.18 -4.26
N CYS A 114 9.34 6.53 -4.97
CA CYS A 114 9.12 5.16 -5.45
C CYS A 114 9.25 4.09 -4.36
N ASN A 115 9.59 4.46 -3.13
CA ASN A 115 9.82 3.52 -2.03
C ASN A 115 10.80 2.40 -2.49
N VAL A 116 10.47 1.12 -2.32
CA VAL A 116 11.30 -0.01 -2.79
C VAL A 116 11.24 -0.25 -4.31
N GLY A 117 10.45 0.53 -5.06
CA GLY A 117 10.38 0.46 -6.52
C GLY A 117 9.49 -0.63 -7.10
N THR A 118 8.58 -1.22 -6.32
CA THR A 118 7.72 -2.33 -6.79
C THR A 118 6.89 -1.95 -8.02
N THR A 119 6.30 -0.75 -8.02
CA THR A 119 5.49 -0.27 -9.15
C THR A 119 6.37 0.07 -10.36
N LEU A 120 7.55 0.60 -10.11
CA LEU A 120 8.54 0.89 -11.16
C LEU A 120 9.01 -0.40 -11.85
N ASP A 121 9.28 -1.47 -11.05
CA ASP A 121 9.62 -2.79 -11.58
C ASP A 121 8.48 -3.38 -12.41
N TYR A 122 7.22 -3.17 -11.98
CA TYR A 122 6.06 -3.55 -12.78
C TYR A 122 6.05 -2.83 -14.13
N CYS A 123 6.20 -1.51 -14.17
CA CYS A 123 6.23 -0.74 -15.42
C CYS A 123 7.35 -1.23 -16.35
N ARG A 124 8.55 -1.44 -15.82
CA ARG A 124 9.68 -1.98 -16.60
C ARG A 124 9.36 -3.37 -17.17
N THR A 125 8.84 -4.26 -16.35
CA THR A 125 8.63 -5.66 -16.72
C THR A 125 7.40 -5.85 -17.59
N ALA A 126 6.25 -5.25 -17.23
CA ALA A 126 4.98 -5.45 -17.90
C ALA A 126 4.83 -4.59 -19.17
N TRP A 127 5.28 -3.33 -19.10
CA TRP A 127 5.17 -2.39 -20.23
C TRP A 127 6.41 -2.37 -21.13
N GLY A 128 7.57 -2.83 -20.61
CA GLY A 128 8.82 -2.86 -21.39
C GLY A 128 9.40 -1.48 -21.66
N VAL A 129 9.21 -0.53 -20.76
CA VAL A 129 9.61 0.87 -20.86
C VAL A 129 10.85 1.18 -20.05
N ASP A 130 11.57 2.25 -20.42
CA ASP A 130 12.62 2.81 -19.59
C ASP A 130 12.04 3.39 -18.32
N VAL A 131 12.72 3.16 -17.19
CA VAL A 131 12.23 3.60 -15.89
C VAL A 131 13.31 4.37 -15.13
N LEU A 132 12.89 5.32 -14.30
CA LEU A 132 13.72 6.01 -13.31
C LEU A 132 12.90 6.23 -12.04
N GLY A 133 13.46 5.92 -10.88
CA GLY A 133 12.87 6.21 -9.57
C GLY A 133 13.62 7.31 -8.84
N LEU A 134 12.91 8.15 -8.10
CA LEU A 134 13.49 9.01 -7.06
C LEU A 134 12.90 8.63 -5.71
N GLU A 135 13.78 8.36 -4.75
CA GLU A 135 13.39 8.04 -3.38
C GLU A 135 14.49 8.48 -2.40
N PRO A 136 14.27 9.51 -1.58
CA PRO A 136 15.29 10.04 -0.69
C PRO A 136 15.59 9.15 0.53
N SER A 137 14.77 8.13 0.79
CA SER A 137 14.95 7.24 1.94
C SER A 137 15.80 6.01 1.62
N ALA A 138 16.18 5.28 2.67
CA ALA A 138 16.90 4.01 2.56
C ALA A 138 16.12 2.91 1.81
N TYR A 139 14.79 3.02 1.76
CA TYR A 139 13.95 2.07 1.00
C TYR A 139 14.31 2.06 -0.48
N GLY A 140 14.52 3.24 -1.09
CA GLY A 140 14.93 3.34 -2.49
C GLY A 140 16.30 2.70 -2.76
N VAL A 141 17.26 2.92 -1.87
CA VAL A 141 18.60 2.32 -2.00
C VAL A 141 18.52 0.79 -2.03
N LYS A 142 17.87 0.20 -1.02
CA LYS A 142 17.76 -1.26 -0.93
C LYS A 142 16.83 -1.87 -1.97
N GLY A 143 15.71 -1.22 -2.25
CA GLY A 143 14.81 -1.64 -3.32
C GLY A 143 15.48 -1.63 -4.69
N GLY A 144 16.23 -0.57 -5.00
CA GLY A 144 17.01 -0.45 -6.22
C GLY A 144 18.06 -1.56 -6.37
N GLU A 145 18.78 -1.89 -5.30
CA GLU A 145 19.74 -3.00 -5.28
C GLU A 145 19.06 -4.35 -5.56
N LEU A 146 18.00 -4.68 -4.80
CA LEU A 146 17.35 -6.00 -4.86
C LEU A 146 16.56 -6.22 -6.15
N LEU A 147 15.95 -5.17 -6.69
CA LEU A 147 15.17 -5.22 -7.95
C LEU A 147 16.00 -4.80 -9.18
N GLN A 148 17.26 -4.41 -8.99
CA GLN A 148 18.14 -3.89 -10.05
C GLN A 148 17.48 -2.76 -10.85
N LEU A 149 16.95 -1.77 -10.11
CA LEU A 149 16.26 -0.61 -10.67
C LEU A 149 17.14 0.64 -10.59
N PRO A 150 17.07 1.53 -11.58
CA PRO A 150 17.71 2.83 -11.54
C PRO A 150 16.93 3.76 -10.59
N ILE A 151 17.14 3.62 -9.28
CA ILE A 151 16.58 4.48 -8.26
C ILE A 151 17.67 5.42 -7.74
N VAL A 152 17.41 6.72 -7.81
CA VAL A 152 18.31 7.77 -7.31
C VAL A 152 17.85 8.17 -5.91
N ASN A 153 18.78 8.13 -4.95
CA ASN A 153 18.52 8.55 -3.57
C ASN A 153 18.62 10.07 -3.47
N ALA A 154 17.57 10.76 -3.89
CA ALA A 154 17.49 12.23 -3.93
C ALA A 154 16.05 12.73 -3.98
N TYR A 155 15.85 13.98 -3.56
CA TYR A 155 14.67 14.75 -3.90
C TYR A 155 14.73 15.25 -5.35
N THR A 156 13.61 15.70 -5.93
CA THR A 156 13.53 16.17 -7.31
C THR A 156 14.51 17.29 -7.62
N HIS A 157 14.62 18.29 -6.71
CA HIS A 157 15.50 19.44 -6.86
C HIS A 157 17.00 19.15 -6.71
N GLU A 158 17.35 17.95 -6.24
CA GLU A 158 18.74 17.48 -6.05
C GLU A 158 19.18 16.50 -7.15
N ALA A 159 18.21 15.95 -7.90
CA ALA A 159 18.45 14.82 -8.79
C ALA A 159 19.06 15.27 -10.14
N GLU A 160 20.39 15.22 -10.26
CA GLU A 160 21.09 15.47 -11.54
C GLU A 160 20.59 14.55 -12.67
N ALA A 161 20.12 13.36 -12.33
CA ALA A 161 19.56 12.40 -13.29
C ALA A 161 18.31 12.91 -14.02
N LEU A 162 17.66 14.00 -13.56
CA LEU A 162 16.54 14.65 -14.21
C LEU A 162 16.95 15.75 -15.18
N HIS A 163 18.21 16.20 -15.16
CA HIS A 163 18.65 17.30 -16.01
C HIS A 163 18.46 16.96 -17.50
N ASN A 164 17.72 17.83 -18.22
CA ASN A 164 17.41 17.69 -19.64
C ASN A 164 16.69 16.39 -20.03
N ARG A 165 15.99 15.74 -19.08
CA ARG A 165 15.15 14.57 -19.36
C ARG A 165 13.69 14.92 -19.30
N GLN A 166 12.91 14.28 -20.15
CA GLN A 166 11.46 14.29 -20.14
C GLN A 166 10.96 12.85 -20.20
N PHE A 167 9.77 12.63 -19.66
CA PHE A 167 9.17 11.31 -19.53
C PHE A 167 7.75 11.32 -20.11
N SER A 168 7.40 10.25 -20.78
CA SER A 168 6.04 10.08 -21.31
C SER A 168 5.01 9.82 -20.23
N PHE A 169 5.44 9.27 -19.08
CA PHE A 169 4.60 9.09 -17.91
C PHE A 169 5.37 9.40 -16.63
N ILE A 170 4.76 10.22 -15.77
CA ILE A 170 5.26 10.49 -14.41
C ILE A 170 4.17 10.11 -13.43
N TYR A 171 4.52 9.49 -12.32
CA TYR A 171 3.59 9.35 -11.21
C TYR A 171 4.24 9.60 -9.87
N ALA A 172 3.45 10.20 -8.97
CA ALA A 172 3.80 10.49 -7.60
C ALA A 172 2.60 10.12 -6.72
N THR A 173 2.69 8.99 -6.04
CA THR A 173 1.60 8.46 -5.22
C THR A 173 1.92 8.67 -3.76
N GLU A 174 1.02 9.38 -3.03
CA GLU A 174 1.20 9.70 -1.61
C GLU A 174 2.52 10.47 -1.37
N VAL A 175 2.75 11.52 -2.17
CA VAL A 175 3.95 12.38 -2.12
C VAL A 175 3.59 13.85 -1.95
N LEU A 176 2.51 14.30 -2.60
CA LEU A 176 2.17 15.74 -2.68
C LEU A 176 1.92 16.35 -1.30
N GLU A 177 1.38 15.59 -0.37
CA GLU A 177 1.11 16.01 1.01
C GLU A 177 2.36 16.20 1.88
N HIS A 178 3.50 15.67 1.42
CA HIS A 178 4.80 15.79 2.09
C HIS A 178 5.62 17.00 1.63
N VAL A 179 5.14 17.80 0.66
CA VAL A 179 5.85 18.98 0.20
C VAL A 179 5.27 20.26 0.79
N SER A 180 6.12 21.24 1.08
CA SER A 180 5.69 22.51 1.68
C SER A 180 5.01 23.44 0.67
N ASP A 181 5.29 23.33 -0.63
CA ASP A 181 4.67 24.11 -1.71
C ASP A 181 4.14 23.18 -2.82
N PRO A 182 2.86 22.77 -2.74
CA PRO A 182 2.27 21.85 -3.72
C PRO A 182 2.16 22.46 -5.12
N LEU A 183 2.04 23.79 -5.25
CA LEU A 183 1.97 24.43 -6.56
C LEU A 183 3.33 24.46 -7.26
N ALA A 184 4.39 24.78 -6.52
CA ALA A 184 5.75 24.74 -7.05
C ALA A 184 6.12 23.32 -7.49
N PHE A 185 5.79 22.31 -6.67
CA PHE A 185 6.05 20.90 -6.98
C PHE A 185 5.31 20.44 -8.26
N LEU A 186 4.03 20.77 -8.42
CA LEU A 186 3.29 20.43 -9.64
C LEU A 186 3.85 21.13 -10.88
N LYS A 187 4.29 22.38 -10.76
CA LYS A 187 4.98 23.11 -11.84
C LYS A 187 6.31 22.46 -12.20
N GLU A 188 7.09 22.05 -11.21
CA GLU A 188 8.34 21.34 -11.40
C GLU A 188 8.11 20.01 -12.15
N LEU A 189 7.21 19.14 -11.66
CA LEU A 189 6.92 17.86 -12.32
C LEU A 189 6.44 18.03 -13.77
N ARG A 190 5.69 19.11 -14.06
CA ARG A 190 5.28 19.41 -15.43
C ARG A 190 6.45 19.69 -16.37
N THR A 191 7.57 20.21 -15.89
CA THR A 191 8.77 20.45 -16.72
C THR A 191 9.44 19.15 -17.15
N TYR A 192 9.27 18.08 -16.42
CA TYR A 192 9.80 16.76 -16.73
C TYR A 192 8.87 15.91 -17.62
N LEU A 193 7.68 16.42 -17.98
CA LEU A 193 6.78 15.73 -18.90
C LEU A 193 7.11 16.02 -20.36
N GLU A 194 7.05 14.99 -21.19
CA GLU A 194 6.93 15.16 -22.64
C GLU A 194 5.66 15.95 -23.01
N PRO A 195 5.57 16.55 -24.19
CA PRO A 195 4.41 17.38 -24.59
C PRO A 195 3.06 16.67 -24.49
N ASP A 196 3.04 15.35 -24.68
CA ASP A 196 1.86 14.49 -24.62
C ASP A 196 1.87 13.58 -23.36
N GLY A 197 2.80 13.85 -22.45
CA GLY A 197 2.98 13.06 -21.24
C GLY A 197 1.83 13.20 -20.25
N ILE A 198 1.69 12.21 -19.41
CA ILE A 198 0.67 12.15 -18.35
C ILE A 198 1.36 12.14 -17.00
N LEU A 199 0.88 12.99 -16.07
CA LEU A 199 1.22 12.95 -14.67
C LEU A 199 0.05 12.36 -13.87
N LEU A 200 0.29 11.27 -13.14
CA LEU A 200 -0.64 10.71 -12.16
C LEU A 200 -0.21 11.12 -10.75
N ILE A 201 -1.11 11.76 -10.03
CA ILE A 201 -0.94 12.10 -8.61
C ILE A 201 -1.99 11.37 -7.79
N THR A 202 -1.58 10.78 -6.68
CA THR A 202 -2.51 10.45 -5.59
C THR A 202 -2.08 11.15 -4.32
N THR A 203 -3.06 11.57 -3.50
CA THR A 203 -2.84 12.22 -2.21
C THR A 203 -4.09 12.09 -1.36
N PRO A 204 -3.98 11.95 -0.02
CA PRO A 204 -5.14 11.85 0.84
C PRO A 204 -6.07 13.07 0.70
N CYS A 205 -7.38 12.83 0.79
CA CYS A 205 -8.37 13.89 0.69
C CYS A 205 -8.80 14.41 2.06
N SER A 206 -8.93 15.72 2.20
CA SER A 206 -9.41 16.37 3.43
C SER A 206 -10.84 15.92 3.84
N SER A 207 -11.62 15.33 2.93
CA SER A 207 -12.93 14.73 3.25
C SER A 207 -12.83 13.48 4.12
N ALA A 208 -11.65 12.87 4.22
CA ALA A 208 -11.37 11.76 5.15
C ALA A 208 -11.44 12.21 6.63
N LEU A 209 -11.25 13.50 6.90
CA LEU A 209 -11.33 14.05 8.26
C LEU A 209 -12.79 14.22 8.68
N HIS A 210 -13.40 13.12 9.08
CA HIS A 210 -14.76 13.03 9.57
C HIS A 210 -14.82 12.23 10.87
N LYS A 211 -15.74 12.56 11.79
CA LYS A 211 -15.87 11.89 13.09
C LYS A 211 -16.23 10.39 12.97
N ASP A 212 -16.83 9.99 11.85
CA ASP A 212 -17.18 8.60 11.56
C ASP A 212 -16.04 7.81 10.88
N THR A 213 -14.91 8.45 10.55
CA THR A 213 -13.73 7.76 10.02
C THR A 213 -13.10 6.96 11.16
N LEU A 214 -12.76 5.69 10.88
CA LEU A 214 -12.14 4.82 11.89
C LEU A 214 -10.83 5.44 12.39
N PRO A 215 -10.55 5.39 13.69
CA PRO A 215 -9.37 6.03 14.28
C PRO A 215 -8.04 5.65 13.62
N GLY A 216 -7.87 4.37 13.26
CA GLY A 216 -6.66 3.90 12.56
C GLY A 216 -6.53 4.46 11.15
N GLU A 217 -7.64 4.52 10.39
CA GLU A 217 -7.68 5.15 9.06
C GLU A 217 -7.41 6.65 9.15
N LEU A 218 -8.02 7.30 10.14
CA LEU A 218 -7.83 8.74 10.37
C LEU A 218 -6.37 9.07 10.70
N TYR A 219 -5.72 8.26 11.55
CA TYR A 219 -4.31 8.43 11.90
C TYR A 219 -3.40 8.21 10.68
N ALA A 220 -3.69 7.19 9.85
CA ALA A 220 -2.94 6.91 8.64
C ALA A 220 -3.05 8.06 7.62
N VAL A 221 -4.27 8.58 7.40
CA VAL A 221 -4.51 9.72 6.49
C VAL A 221 -3.82 11.00 6.98
N LEU A 222 -3.82 11.24 8.30
CA LEU A 222 -3.17 12.42 8.88
C LEU A 222 -1.65 12.29 8.86
N SER A 223 -1.11 11.09 9.02
CA SER A 223 0.32 10.84 9.19
C SER A 223 1.02 11.93 10.01
N PRO A 224 0.66 12.08 11.32
CA PRO A 224 1.00 13.27 12.10
C PRO A 224 2.52 13.42 12.25
N GLY A 225 3.06 14.55 11.79
CA GLY A 225 4.49 14.81 11.75
C GLY A 225 5.16 14.54 10.40
N SER A 226 4.35 14.11 9.38
CA SER A 226 4.84 13.90 8.02
C SER A 226 4.04 14.67 6.97
N HIS A 227 2.71 14.84 7.16
CA HIS A 227 1.85 15.54 6.21
C HIS A 227 1.71 17.03 6.55
N TYR A 228 2.04 17.89 5.59
CA TYR A 228 1.81 19.33 5.68
C TYR A 228 0.33 19.68 5.57
N PHE A 229 -0.41 18.96 4.71
CA PHE A 229 -1.81 19.24 4.43
C PHE A 229 -2.52 18.01 3.84
N LEU A 230 -3.85 18.09 3.83
CA LEU A 230 -4.73 17.19 3.06
C LEU A 230 -5.57 18.05 2.12
N LEU A 231 -5.46 17.80 0.83
CA LEU A 231 -6.15 18.61 -0.18
C LEU A 231 -7.64 18.25 -0.29
N SER A 232 -8.50 19.26 -0.44
CA SER A 232 -9.82 18.99 -1.01
C SER A 232 -9.70 18.65 -2.50
N GLN A 233 -10.59 17.82 -3.04
CA GLN A 233 -10.63 17.49 -4.45
C GLN A 233 -10.67 18.73 -5.35
N LYS A 234 -11.51 19.72 -4.97
CA LYS A 234 -11.62 21.00 -5.67
C LYS A 234 -10.28 21.74 -5.71
N GLN A 235 -9.56 21.77 -4.58
CA GLN A 235 -8.31 22.49 -4.47
C GLN A 235 -7.19 21.83 -5.27
N LEU A 236 -7.11 20.49 -5.28
CA LEU A 236 -6.16 19.76 -6.13
C LEU A 236 -6.37 20.12 -7.61
N LYS A 237 -7.63 20.13 -8.08
CA LYS A 237 -7.95 20.54 -9.45
C LYS A 237 -7.51 21.97 -9.75
N GLN A 238 -7.72 22.90 -8.82
CA GLN A 238 -7.29 24.30 -8.97
C GLN A 238 -5.77 24.43 -9.03
N LEU A 239 -5.04 23.73 -8.16
CA LEU A 239 -3.58 23.73 -8.16
C LEU A 239 -3.03 23.17 -9.48
N ALA A 240 -3.59 22.09 -10.00
CA ALA A 240 -3.19 21.51 -11.28
C ALA A 240 -3.39 22.51 -12.45
N GLN A 241 -4.53 23.22 -12.47
CA GLN A 241 -4.79 24.28 -13.45
C GLN A 241 -3.82 25.47 -13.31
N GLN A 242 -3.51 25.89 -12.08
CA GLN A 242 -2.52 26.94 -11.80
C GLN A 242 -1.08 26.52 -12.16
N ALA A 243 -0.78 25.21 -12.08
CA ALA A 243 0.48 24.66 -12.55
C ALA A 243 0.58 24.62 -14.09
N GLY A 244 -0.53 24.91 -14.80
CA GLY A 244 -0.56 25.04 -16.24
C GLY A 244 -1.09 23.82 -17.00
N PHE A 245 -1.55 22.77 -16.31
CA PHE A 245 -2.16 21.60 -16.98
C PHE A 245 -3.50 21.97 -17.61
N LYS A 246 -3.67 21.67 -18.89
CA LYS A 246 -4.89 21.96 -19.65
C LYS A 246 -6.00 20.95 -19.42
N HIS A 247 -5.61 19.69 -19.21
CA HIS A 247 -6.52 18.59 -18.93
C HIS A 247 -6.27 18.07 -17.52
N THR A 248 -7.31 18.10 -16.69
CA THR A 248 -7.26 17.73 -15.28
C THR A 248 -8.45 16.82 -14.96
N ASP A 249 -8.24 15.50 -14.91
CA ASP A 249 -9.23 14.54 -14.45
C ASP A 249 -8.95 14.20 -13.00
N VAL A 250 -9.73 14.80 -12.07
CA VAL A 250 -9.54 14.61 -10.63
C VAL A 250 -10.75 13.87 -10.07
N LYS A 251 -10.49 12.72 -9.45
CA LYS A 251 -11.50 11.84 -8.86
C LYS A 251 -11.18 11.55 -7.41
N LEU A 252 -12.22 11.20 -6.67
CA LEU A 252 -12.09 10.70 -5.30
C LEU A 252 -12.39 9.19 -5.33
N LEU A 253 -11.39 8.42 -4.92
CA LEU A 253 -11.55 6.98 -4.70
C LEU A 253 -11.27 6.70 -3.22
N TYR A 254 -12.29 6.20 -2.51
CA TYR A 254 -12.26 6.08 -1.05
C TYR A 254 -11.95 7.45 -0.41
N GLN A 255 -10.81 7.57 0.24
CA GLN A 255 -10.37 8.79 0.93
C GLN A 255 -9.19 9.46 0.23
N THR A 256 -8.86 9.03 -1.00
CA THR A 256 -7.71 9.49 -1.77
C THR A 256 -8.16 10.24 -3.02
N ASN A 257 -7.61 11.42 -3.22
CA ASN A 257 -7.69 12.15 -4.48
C ASN A 257 -6.80 11.47 -5.52
N ILE A 258 -7.33 11.24 -6.72
CA ILE A 258 -6.60 10.73 -7.86
C ILE A 258 -6.68 11.76 -8.98
N ALA A 259 -5.55 12.23 -9.47
CA ALA A 259 -5.48 13.23 -10.52
C ALA A 259 -4.64 12.73 -11.69
N TYR A 260 -5.25 12.68 -12.88
CA TYR A 260 -4.55 12.51 -14.15
C TYR A 260 -4.44 13.88 -14.82
N LEU A 261 -3.23 14.34 -15.07
CA LEU A 261 -2.91 15.69 -15.51
C LEU A 261 -2.10 15.61 -16.81
N SER A 262 -2.47 16.41 -17.81
CA SER A 262 -1.76 16.48 -19.09
C SER A 262 -2.03 17.81 -19.80
N ASP A 263 -1.22 18.14 -20.79
CA ASP A 263 -1.48 19.25 -21.70
C ASP A 263 -2.38 18.84 -22.90
N ARG A 264 -2.66 17.55 -23.05
CA ARG A 264 -3.60 16.98 -24.05
C ARG A 264 -4.70 16.15 -23.39
N SER A 265 -5.77 15.91 -24.12
CA SER A 265 -6.85 15.03 -23.64
C SER A 265 -6.33 13.63 -23.35
N ILE A 266 -6.75 13.11 -22.22
CA ILE A 266 -6.34 11.78 -21.76
C ILE A 266 -7.42 10.78 -22.21
N GLU A 267 -7.00 9.81 -22.99
CA GLU A 267 -7.81 8.67 -23.36
C GLU A 267 -7.55 7.57 -22.34
N PHE A 268 -8.60 6.93 -21.84
CA PHE A 268 -8.48 5.81 -20.93
C PHE A 268 -8.88 4.53 -21.61
N ASP A 269 -8.08 3.50 -21.45
CA ASP A 269 -8.40 2.16 -21.89
C ASP A 269 -9.57 1.56 -21.07
N ALA A 270 -10.15 0.47 -21.55
CA ALA A 270 -11.17 -0.26 -20.82
C ALA A 270 -10.61 -0.78 -19.48
N ASP A 271 -11.52 -1.00 -18.51
CA ASP A 271 -11.12 -1.48 -17.17
C ASP A 271 -10.30 -2.78 -17.27
N PRO A 272 -9.09 -2.81 -16.74
CA PRO A 272 -8.21 -3.96 -16.81
C PRO A 272 -8.64 -5.07 -15.86
N ILE A 273 -8.30 -6.32 -16.21
CA ILE A 273 -8.37 -7.46 -15.29
C ILE A 273 -7.06 -7.51 -14.51
N VAL A 274 -7.03 -6.89 -13.33
CA VAL A 274 -5.81 -6.67 -12.54
C VAL A 274 -5.12 -7.98 -12.15
N ASP A 275 -5.88 -8.97 -11.68
CA ASP A 275 -5.30 -10.24 -11.19
C ASP A 275 -4.56 -10.99 -12.30
N SER A 276 -5.08 -10.99 -13.53
CA SER A 276 -4.38 -11.61 -14.66
C SER A 276 -3.10 -10.86 -15.03
N ARG A 277 -3.08 -9.53 -14.93
CA ARG A 277 -1.88 -8.71 -15.15
C ARG A 277 -0.81 -8.98 -14.09
N LEU A 278 -1.20 -9.10 -12.83
CA LEU A 278 -0.29 -9.49 -11.74
C LEU A 278 0.29 -10.87 -11.97
N ALA A 279 -0.53 -11.86 -12.31
CA ALA A 279 -0.05 -13.20 -12.61
C ALA A 279 0.99 -13.20 -13.74
N HIS A 280 0.74 -12.49 -14.85
CA HIS A 280 1.70 -12.38 -15.95
C HIS A 280 3.00 -11.67 -15.53
N TYR A 281 2.91 -10.60 -14.74
CA TYR A 281 4.09 -9.92 -14.21
C TYR A 281 4.95 -10.87 -13.37
N HIS A 282 4.35 -11.55 -12.41
CA HIS A 282 5.08 -12.47 -11.55
C HIS A 282 5.66 -13.67 -12.32
N ALA A 283 4.94 -14.19 -13.32
CA ALA A 283 5.45 -15.26 -14.18
C ALA A 283 6.72 -14.83 -14.93
N ARG A 284 6.77 -13.59 -15.44
CA ARG A 284 7.99 -13.05 -16.08
C ARG A 284 9.15 -12.96 -15.08
N LYS A 285 8.90 -12.43 -13.87
CA LYS A 285 9.92 -12.33 -12.83
C LYS A 285 10.46 -13.70 -12.39
N ILE A 286 9.61 -14.71 -12.32
CA ILE A 286 10.01 -16.09 -12.03
C ILE A 286 10.91 -16.65 -13.16
N ALA A 287 10.61 -16.34 -14.42
CA ALA A 287 11.44 -16.76 -15.56
C ALA A 287 12.82 -16.08 -15.58
N GLU A 288 12.95 -14.87 -15.04
CA GLU A 288 14.19 -14.09 -14.91
C GLU A 288 15.04 -14.50 -13.66
N ARG A 289 14.74 -15.63 -13.05
CA ARG A 289 15.22 -16.12 -11.74
C ARG A 289 16.70 -15.89 -11.42
N ALA A 290 17.59 -15.91 -12.41
CA ALA A 290 19.04 -15.89 -12.20
C ALA A 290 19.54 -14.63 -11.48
N ASP A 291 18.78 -13.53 -11.55
CA ASP A 291 19.18 -12.21 -11.07
C ASP A 291 18.41 -11.78 -9.82
N LEU A 292 17.50 -12.62 -9.29
CA LEU A 292 16.69 -12.28 -8.13
C LEU A 292 17.29 -12.79 -6.82
N ASP A 293 17.20 -11.97 -5.77
CA ASP A 293 17.37 -12.43 -4.39
C ASP A 293 16.41 -13.60 -4.10
N ASN A 294 16.88 -14.60 -3.35
CA ASN A 294 16.09 -15.81 -3.07
C ASN A 294 14.75 -15.51 -2.40
N ARG A 295 14.70 -14.50 -1.54
CA ARG A 295 13.50 -14.11 -0.82
C ARG A 295 12.54 -13.33 -1.70
N VAL A 296 13.05 -12.44 -2.55
CA VAL A 296 12.27 -11.75 -3.58
C VAL A 296 11.68 -12.77 -4.57
N TYR A 297 12.47 -13.78 -4.96
CA TYR A 297 12.00 -14.87 -5.81
C TYR A 297 10.85 -15.66 -5.19
N LEU A 298 10.97 -16.02 -3.89
CA LEU A 298 9.88 -16.67 -3.16
C LEU A 298 8.62 -15.81 -3.12
N GLY A 299 8.76 -14.51 -2.89
CA GLY A 299 7.66 -13.55 -2.95
C GLY A 299 6.95 -13.58 -4.31
N HIS A 300 7.71 -13.59 -5.41
CA HIS A 300 7.11 -13.70 -6.76
C HIS A 300 6.42 -15.05 -6.99
N LEU A 301 6.95 -16.17 -6.51
CA LEU A 301 6.28 -17.47 -6.60
C LEU A 301 4.93 -17.47 -5.88
N ILE A 302 4.89 -16.95 -4.65
CA ILE A 302 3.68 -16.87 -3.85
C ILE A 302 2.65 -15.93 -4.50
N ASN A 303 3.07 -14.75 -4.94
CA ASN A 303 2.17 -13.79 -5.57
C ASN A 303 1.67 -14.29 -6.95
N TYR A 304 2.49 -15.03 -7.69
CA TYR A 304 2.04 -15.71 -8.90
C TYR A 304 0.94 -16.74 -8.59
N TYR A 305 1.20 -17.60 -7.60
CA TYR A 305 0.23 -18.60 -7.18
C TYR A 305 -1.11 -17.97 -6.79
N THR A 306 -1.08 -16.93 -5.94
CA THR A 306 -2.28 -16.26 -5.44
C THR A 306 -3.05 -15.57 -6.56
N SER A 307 -2.37 -14.81 -7.42
CA SER A 307 -2.98 -14.11 -8.55
C SER A 307 -3.52 -15.06 -9.62
N ALA A 308 -2.86 -16.19 -9.87
CA ALA A 308 -3.34 -17.19 -10.81
C ALA A 308 -4.61 -17.89 -10.31
N VAL A 309 -4.71 -18.18 -9.01
CA VAL A 309 -5.93 -18.71 -8.40
C VAL A 309 -7.07 -17.70 -8.49
N ASP A 310 -6.81 -16.41 -8.19
CA ASP A 310 -7.84 -15.35 -8.22
C ASP A 310 -8.35 -15.04 -9.62
N SER A 311 -7.50 -15.14 -10.63
CA SER A 311 -7.85 -14.85 -12.03
C SER A 311 -8.32 -16.07 -12.82
N GLU A 312 -8.34 -17.24 -12.19
CA GLU A 312 -8.69 -18.52 -12.82
C GLU A 312 -7.83 -18.83 -14.06
N ILE A 313 -6.61 -18.31 -14.10
CA ILE A 313 -5.66 -18.60 -15.18
C ILE A 313 -5.15 -20.05 -15.03
N PRO A 314 -5.15 -20.84 -16.11
CA PRO A 314 -4.53 -22.16 -16.08
C PRO A 314 -3.04 -22.06 -15.78
N PHE A 315 -2.56 -22.77 -14.75
CA PHE A 315 -1.15 -22.85 -14.39
C PHE A 315 -0.80 -24.23 -13.80
N ASP A 316 0.49 -24.56 -13.76
CA ASP A 316 0.99 -25.75 -13.10
C ASP A 316 0.95 -25.60 -11.58
N ASN A 317 -0.25 -25.72 -11.00
CA ASN A 317 -0.44 -25.56 -9.56
C ASN A 317 0.46 -26.47 -8.73
N PRO A 318 0.55 -27.81 -8.99
CA PRO A 318 1.44 -28.70 -8.20
C PRO A 318 2.92 -28.31 -8.33
N GLY A 319 3.37 -27.94 -9.53
CA GLY A 319 4.76 -27.56 -9.77
C GLY A 319 5.16 -26.27 -9.07
N ILE A 320 4.30 -25.24 -9.10
CA ILE A 320 4.54 -23.99 -8.39
C ILE A 320 4.45 -24.18 -6.88
N ALA A 321 3.45 -24.91 -6.38
CA ALA A 321 3.33 -25.23 -4.95
C ALA A 321 4.60 -25.95 -4.44
N LYS A 322 5.11 -26.93 -5.18
CA LYS A 322 6.36 -27.61 -4.83
C LYS A 322 7.56 -26.65 -4.80
N GLN A 323 7.68 -25.75 -5.77
CA GLN A 323 8.76 -24.74 -5.76
C GLN A 323 8.68 -23.84 -4.54
N ILE A 324 7.47 -23.40 -4.14
CA ILE A 324 7.26 -22.61 -2.94
C ILE A 324 7.71 -23.39 -1.70
N GLU A 325 7.25 -24.64 -1.55
CA GLU A 325 7.60 -25.51 -0.42
C GLU A 325 9.10 -25.80 -0.35
N ASP A 326 9.76 -26.04 -1.49
CA ASP A 326 11.21 -26.19 -1.57
C ASP A 326 11.94 -24.91 -1.08
N GLN A 327 11.44 -23.73 -1.42
CA GLN A 327 12.03 -22.46 -0.96
C GLN A 327 11.75 -22.20 0.53
N LEU A 328 10.54 -22.50 1.02
CA LEU A 328 10.19 -22.43 2.44
C LEU A 328 11.10 -23.33 3.28
N SER A 329 11.33 -24.55 2.82
CA SER A 329 12.23 -25.50 3.49
C SER A 329 13.68 -24.98 3.51
N ARG A 330 14.20 -24.50 2.37
CA ARG A 330 15.60 -24.05 2.26
C ARG A 330 15.89 -22.77 3.03
N GLN A 331 15.00 -21.79 2.97
CA GLN A 331 15.25 -20.45 3.52
C GLN A 331 14.82 -20.31 4.98
N PHE A 332 13.76 -21.02 5.37
CA PHE A 332 13.10 -20.85 6.66
C PHE A 332 13.03 -22.15 7.50
N ASN A 333 13.50 -23.26 6.95
CA ASN A 333 13.33 -24.58 7.59
C ASN A 333 11.85 -24.87 7.92
N ILE A 334 10.95 -24.57 6.98
CA ILE A 334 9.51 -24.77 7.11
C ILE A 334 9.09 -25.98 6.28
N THR A 335 8.35 -26.90 6.92
CA THR A 335 7.66 -28.02 6.28
C THR A 335 6.18 -27.93 6.64
N LEU A 336 5.31 -27.96 5.64
CA LEU A 336 3.85 -27.88 5.86
C LEU A 336 3.28 -29.18 6.43
N ASP A 337 4.05 -30.28 6.41
CA ASP A 337 3.68 -31.55 7.02
C ASP A 337 3.75 -31.52 8.56
N THR A 338 4.38 -30.49 9.16
CA THR A 338 4.47 -30.29 10.60
C THR A 338 3.81 -28.97 11.03
N PRO A 339 2.48 -28.84 10.87
CA PRO A 339 1.78 -27.57 11.06
C PRO A 339 1.85 -27.05 12.50
N LEU A 340 1.95 -27.94 13.50
CA LEU A 340 2.07 -27.56 14.91
C LEU A 340 3.42 -26.92 15.23
N ASP A 341 4.51 -27.44 14.63
CA ASP A 341 5.84 -26.86 14.81
C ASP A 341 5.91 -25.44 14.22
N LEU A 342 5.37 -25.25 13.03
CA LEU A 342 5.26 -23.94 12.41
C LEU A 342 4.42 -22.97 13.25
N ALA A 343 3.26 -23.43 13.75
CA ALA A 343 2.39 -22.64 14.60
C ALA A 343 3.12 -22.16 15.87
N GLN A 344 3.84 -23.08 16.55
CA GLN A 344 4.60 -22.75 17.75
C GLN A 344 5.68 -21.70 17.47
N ARG A 345 6.47 -21.87 16.41
CA ARG A 345 7.52 -20.92 16.01
C ARG A 345 6.96 -19.52 15.74
N VAL A 346 5.80 -19.44 15.09
CA VAL A 346 5.14 -18.16 14.80
C VAL A 346 4.66 -17.49 16.09
N ILE A 347 4.06 -18.23 17.02
CA ILE A 347 3.55 -17.71 18.30
C ILE A 347 4.69 -17.08 19.11
N GLU A 348 5.87 -17.65 19.07
CA GLU A 348 7.04 -17.23 19.83
C GLU A 348 7.68 -15.93 19.29
N THR A 349 7.30 -15.45 18.12
CA THR A 349 7.84 -14.18 17.58
C THR A 349 7.36 -12.98 18.41
N GLU A 350 8.25 -12.02 18.68
CA GLU A 350 7.95 -10.84 19.50
C GLU A 350 7.92 -9.53 18.72
N SER A 351 8.56 -9.50 17.54
CA SER A 351 8.67 -8.31 16.70
C SER A 351 8.41 -8.63 15.23
N ILE A 352 8.19 -7.59 14.42
CA ILE A 352 8.08 -7.71 12.98
C ILE A 352 9.36 -8.29 12.34
N PHE A 353 10.49 -8.05 12.96
CA PHE A 353 11.79 -8.58 12.51
C PHE A 353 11.91 -10.08 12.78
N ASP A 354 11.57 -10.53 14.02
CA ASP A 354 11.55 -11.96 14.36
C ASP A 354 10.56 -12.71 13.49
N PHE A 355 9.42 -12.11 13.24
CA PHE A 355 8.42 -12.66 12.34
C PHE A 355 9.01 -12.86 10.94
N GLY A 356 9.65 -11.83 10.39
CA GLY A 356 10.31 -11.91 9.09
C GLY A 356 11.51 -12.86 9.03
N GLN A 357 12.18 -13.15 10.16
CA GLN A 357 13.21 -14.17 10.25
C GLN A 357 12.63 -15.58 10.28
N THR A 358 11.47 -15.72 10.89
CA THR A 358 10.81 -17.01 11.13
C THR A 358 10.06 -17.53 9.91
N ILE A 359 9.37 -16.62 9.17
CA ILE A 359 8.55 -16.93 8.01
C ILE A 359 8.62 -15.82 6.95
N PRO A 360 8.31 -16.09 5.67
CA PRO A 360 8.03 -15.02 4.72
C PRO A 360 6.70 -14.34 5.05
N TYR A 361 6.65 -13.02 4.88
CA TYR A 361 5.45 -12.22 5.14
C TYR A 361 4.25 -12.58 4.25
N SER A 362 4.50 -13.14 3.08
CA SER A 362 3.47 -13.58 2.13
C SER A 362 2.91 -14.98 2.42
N LEU A 363 3.47 -15.72 3.40
CA LEU A 363 3.05 -17.09 3.71
C LEU A 363 1.55 -17.25 4.02
N PRO A 364 0.91 -16.38 4.82
CA PRO A 364 -0.52 -16.53 5.09
C PRO A 364 -1.39 -16.40 3.84
N SER A 365 -0.99 -15.55 2.87
CA SER A 365 -1.66 -15.45 1.57
C SER A 365 -1.57 -16.75 0.78
N TYR A 366 -0.40 -17.37 0.74
CA TYR A 366 -0.18 -18.65 0.10
C TYR A 366 -1.06 -19.75 0.72
N LEU A 367 -1.01 -19.89 2.04
CA LEU A 367 -1.77 -20.92 2.76
C LEU A 367 -3.28 -20.77 2.53
N TYR A 368 -3.80 -19.54 2.59
CA TYR A 368 -5.19 -19.26 2.32
C TYR A 368 -5.58 -19.66 0.89
N LYS A 369 -4.83 -19.23 -0.12
CA LYS A 369 -5.11 -19.53 -1.52
C LYS A 369 -4.88 -20.99 -1.89
N ARG A 370 -3.91 -21.64 -1.26
CA ARG A 370 -3.72 -23.09 -1.37
C ARG A 370 -4.96 -23.84 -0.86
N ALA A 371 -5.50 -23.44 0.29
CA ALA A 371 -6.72 -24.04 0.83
C ALA A 371 -7.94 -23.81 -0.10
N GLU A 372 -8.11 -22.62 -0.65
CA GLU A 372 -9.17 -22.35 -1.63
C GLU A 372 -9.06 -23.28 -2.86
N PHE A 373 -7.85 -23.42 -3.41
CA PHE A 373 -7.62 -24.30 -4.54
C PHE A 373 -7.90 -25.78 -4.18
N LEU A 374 -7.35 -26.29 -3.07
CA LEU A 374 -7.58 -27.66 -2.63
C LEU A 374 -9.08 -27.96 -2.42
N ASN A 375 -9.80 -27.03 -1.81
CA ASN A 375 -11.25 -27.12 -1.63
C ASN A 375 -11.99 -27.19 -2.98
N SER A 376 -11.56 -26.41 -3.97
CA SER A 376 -12.19 -26.38 -5.30
C SER A 376 -12.06 -27.71 -6.05
N VAL A 377 -11.02 -28.50 -5.77
CA VAL A 377 -10.79 -29.82 -6.36
C VAL A 377 -11.21 -30.97 -5.44
N GLY A 378 -11.88 -30.68 -4.32
CA GLY A 378 -12.38 -31.67 -3.38
C GLY A 378 -11.29 -32.39 -2.54
N ALA A 379 -10.10 -31.77 -2.43
CA ALA A 379 -9.00 -32.26 -1.59
C ALA A 379 -9.10 -31.72 -0.15
N THR A 380 -8.44 -32.40 0.79
CA THR A 380 -8.41 -31.99 2.20
C THR A 380 -7.63 -30.69 2.36
N THR A 381 -8.25 -29.73 3.05
CA THR A 381 -7.66 -28.39 3.32
C THR A 381 -7.12 -28.26 4.74
N GLU A 382 -7.04 -29.40 5.46
CA GLU A 382 -6.67 -29.44 6.87
C GLU A 382 -5.45 -28.57 7.16
N HIS A 383 -5.57 -27.76 8.20
CA HIS A 383 -4.54 -26.86 8.74
C HIS A 383 -4.15 -25.63 7.89
N CYS A 384 -4.43 -25.59 6.60
CA CYS A 384 -4.03 -24.41 5.79
C CYS A 384 -4.79 -23.15 6.19
N TYR A 385 -6.12 -23.23 6.43
CA TYR A 385 -6.89 -22.08 6.89
C TYR A 385 -6.54 -21.69 8.33
N GLU A 386 -6.34 -22.69 9.22
CA GLU A 386 -5.95 -22.43 10.61
C GLU A 386 -4.57 -21.77 10.70
N LEU A 387 -3.59 -22.28 9.94
CA LEU A 387 -2.26 -21.66 9.87
C LEU A 387 -2.31 -20.28 9.27
N ALA A 388 -3.05 -20.06 8.17
CA ALA A 388 -3.21 -18.75 7.57
C ALA A 388 -3.81 -17.74 8.57
N ALA A 389 -4.86 -18.15 9.30
CA ALA A 389 -5.49 -17.33 10.32
C ALA A 389 -4.55 -17.03 11.50
N LEU A 390 -3.85 -18.04 12.01
CA LEU A 390 -2.92 -17.91 13.14
C LEU A 390 -1.75 -16.97 12.79
N ILE A 391 -1.14 -17.15 11.63
CA ILE A 391 -0.04 -16.30 11.16
C ILE A 391 -0.52 -14.87 10.97
N ALA A 392 -1.69 -14.67 10.35
CA ALA A 392 -2.27 -13.35 10.15
C ALA A 392 -2.62 -12.68 11.49
N ALA A 393 -3.19 -13.42 12.45
CA ALA A 393 -3.48 -12.95 13.79
C ALA A 393 -2.23 -12.51 14.53
N LYS A 394 -1.15 -13.29 14.46
CA LYS A 394 0.13 -12.94 15.09
C LYS A 394 0.75 -11.71 14.45
N GLY A 395 0.75 -11.61 13.12
CA GLY A 395 1.22 -10.42 12.42
C GLY A 395 0.49 -9.14 12.83
N LEU A 396 -0.84 -9.20 12.99
CA LEU A 396 -1.66 -8.09 13.51
C LEU A 396 -1.33 -7.74 14.96
N GLN A 397 -0.95 -8.70 15.78
CA GLN A 397 -0.59 -8.48 17.17
C GLN A 397 0.72 -7.72 17.34
N ILE A 398 1.71 -8.00 16.49
CA ILE A 398 3.06 -7.39 16.58
C ILE A 398 3.20 -6.10 15.77
N ASP A 399 2.45 -5.93 14.67
CA ASP A 399 2.40 -4.70 13.87
C ASP A 399 1.01 -4.48 13.26
N PHE A 400 0.08 -3.99 14.06
CA PHE A 400 -1.31 -3.80 13.64
C PHE A 400 -1.55 -2.61 12.68
N LYS A 401 -0.59 -1.70 12.51
CA LYS A 401 -0.82 -0.40 11.87
C LYS A 401 -1.02 -0.48 10.36
N ASN A 402 -0.47 -1.49 9.68
CA ASN A 402 -0.40 -1.52 8.21
C ASN A 402 -0.84 -2.83 7.55
N LEU A 403 -1.43 -3.77 8.29
CA LEU A 403 -1.70 -5.10 7.76
C LEU A 403 -3.16 -5.31 7.34
N PHE A 404 -3.68 -4.45 6.44
CA PHE A 404 -4.99 -4.65 5.81
C PHE A 404 -5.13 -6.07 5.23
N LEU A 405 -4.09 -6.57 4.55
CA LEU A 405 -4.05 -7.91 4.00
C LEU A 405 -4.19 -8.99 5.09
N TYR A 406 -3.47 -8.87 6.20
CA TYR A 406 -3.55 -9.86 7.30
C TYR A 406 -4.92 -9.85 7.97
N ASN A 407 -5.53 -8.68 8.16
CA ASN A 407 -6.90 -8.60 8.65
C ASN A 407 -7.88 -9.31 7.68
N GLN A 408 -7.71 -9.11 6.39
CA GLN A 408 -8.51 -9.77 5.37
C GLN A 408 -8.35 -11.31 5.41
N ILE A 409 -7.11 -11.79 5.43
CA ILE A 409 -6.80 -13.23 5.48
C ILE A 409 -7.37 -13.86 6.75
N LEU A 410 -7.16 -13.23 7.92
CA LEU A 410 -7.69 -13.69 9.20
C LEU A 410 -9.20 -13.89 9.12
N ARG A 411 -9.94 -12.87 8.69
CA ARG A 411 -11.41 -12.90 8.62
C ARG A 411 -11.94 -13.94 7.64
N LEU A 412 -11.34 -14.02 6.45
CA LEU A 412 -11.75 -14.99 5.44
C LEU A 412 -11.44 -16.42 5.89
N SER A 413 -10.27 -16.64 6.51
CA SER A 413 -9.90 -17.95 7.05
C SER A 413 -10.84 -18.39 8.18
N LEU A 414 -11.15 -17.50 9.13
CA LEU A 414 -12.10 -17.79 10.21
C LEU A 414 -13.50 -18.14 9.67
N GLN A 415 -13.96 -17.46 8.62
CA GLN A 415 -15.22 -17.80 7.97
C GLN A 415 -15.20 -19.21 7.38
N GLN A 416 -14.14 -19.61 6.71
CA GLN A 416 -14.00 -20.95 6.14
C GLN A 416 -13.93 -22.03 7.23
N ILE A 417 -13.13 -21.79 8.27
CA ILE A 417 -13.06 -22.67 9.45
C ILE A 417 -14.45 -22.88 10.07
N GLY A 418 -15.22 -21.81 10.26
CA GLY A 418 -16.59 -21.87 10.79
C GLY A 418 -17.54 -22.72 9.92
N THR A 419 -17.40 -22.69 8.61
CA THR A 419 -18.20 -23.51 7.70
C THR A 419 -17.78 -25.00 7.74
N LEU A 420 -16.50 -25.28 7.88
CA LEU A 420 -15.95 -26.65 7.95
C LEU A 420 -16.30 -27.30 9.30
N HIS A 421 -16.19 -26.60 10.42
CA HIS A 421 -16.44 -27.14 11.77
C HIS A 421 -17.93 -27.39 12.09
N ASN A 422 -18.85 -26.82 11.34
CA ASN A 422 -20.27 -27.21 11.44
C ASN A 422 -20.51 -28.66 11.00
N SER A 423 -19.53 -29.28 10.34
CA SER A 423 -19.59 -30.66 9.87
C SER A 423 -18.76 -31.65 10.71
N SER A 424 -17.87 -31.19 11.61
CA SER A 424 -17.08 -32.07 12.48
C SER A 424 -16.47 -31.32 13.69
N PRO A 425 -16.76 -31.72 14.94
CA PRO A 425 -16.38 -30.97 16.14
C PRO A 425 -14.99 -31.32 16.71
N GLU A 426 -14.06 -31.84 15.96
CA GLU A 426 -12.70 -32.12 16.46
C GLU A 426 -11.87 -30.82 16.57
N THR A 427 -11.63 -30.40 17.83
CA THR A 427 -10.76 -29.26 18.13
C THR A 427 -9.28 -29.69 18.04
N ASN A 428 -8.58 -29.29 16.97
CA ASN A 428 -7.14 -29.49 16.89
C ASN A 428 -6.39 -28.44 17.74
N PRO A 429 -5.13 -28.69 18.16
CA PRO A 429 -4.34 -27.75 18.96
C PRO A 429 -4.17 -26.38 18.34
N ILE A 430 -4.08 -26.26 17.01
CA ILE A 430 -3.95 -24.97 16.31
C ILE A 430 -5.23 -24.14 16.48
N SER A 431 -6.40 -24.77 16.37
CA SER A 431 -7.69 -24.10 16.60
C SER A 431 -7.82 -23.55 18.02
N HIS A 432 -7.27 -24.23 19.02
CA HIS A 432 -7.25 -23.73 20.39
C HIS A 432 -6.36 -22.49 20.55
N GLN A 433 -5.15 -22.54 20.01
CA GLN A 433 -4.20 -21.41 20.01
C GLN A 433 -4.78 -20.21 19.25
N LEU A 434 -5.39 -20.46 18.09
CA LEU A 434 -6.03 -19.43 17.28
C LEU A 434 -7.18 -18.74 18.04
N ARG A 435 -8.03 -19.46 18.77
CA ARG A 435 -9.10 -18.87 19.58
C ARG A 435 -8.53 -17.93 20.65
N SER A 436 -7.54 -18.39 21.40
CA SER A 436 -6.90 -17.56 22.43
C SER A 436 -6.31 -16.27 21.86
N MET A 437 -5.64 -16.36 20.71
CA MET A 437 -5.08 -15.19 20.03
C MET A 437 -6.16 -14.26 19.47
N THR A 438 -7.22 -14.81 18.87
CA THR A 438 -8.31 -14.03 18.30
C THR A 438 -9.07 -13.27 19.40
N GLU A 439 -9.30 -13.88 20.57
CA GLU A 439 -9.90 -13.21 21.73
C GLU A 439 -9.02 -12.06 22.23
N SER A 440 -7.70 -12.25 22.27
CA SER A 440 -6.76 -11.19 22.65
C SER A 440 -6.76 -10.04 21.65
N ILE A 441 -6.77 -10.32 20.33
CA ILE A 441 -6.75 -9.31 19.27
C ILE A 441 -8.07 -8.53 19.24
N THR A 442 -9.22 -9.20 19.38
CA THR A 442 -10.54 -8.55 19.37
C THR A 442 -10.77 -7.63 20.55
N THR A 443 -10.10 -7.91 21.68
CA THR A 443 -10.08 -6.98 22.84
C THR A 443 -9.15 -5.78 22.61
N THR A 444 -8.10 -5.96 21.83
CA THR A 444 -7.09 -4.91 21.57
C THR A 444 -7.45 -4.04 20.36
N ILE A 445 -8.16 -4.61 19.40
CA ILE A 445 -8.62 -3.97 18.15
C ILE A 445 -10.14 -4.20 18.02
N PRO A 446 -10.98 -3.39 18.70
CA PRO A 446 -12.45 -3.52 18.67
C PRO A 446 -13.04 -3.46 17.26
N GLU A 447 -12.38 -2.78 16.35
CA GLU A 447 -12.80 -2.63 14.94
C GLU A 447 -12.89 -3.98 14.19
N LEU A 448 -12.19 -5.02 14.67
CA LEU A 448 -12.34 -6.38 14.12
C LEU A 448 -13.72 -6.98 14.38
N ASN A 449 -14.44 -6.51 15.41
CA ASN A 449 -15.78 -6.96 15.75
C ASN A 449 -16.89 -6.25 14.94
N GLU A 450 -16.66 -5.03 14.49
CA GLU A 450 -17.73 -4.16 13.95
C GLU A 450 -17.82 -4.12 12.42
N ALA A 451 -16.79 -4.55 11.69
CA ALA A 451 -16.85 -4.50 10.24
C ALA A 451 -17.51 -5.78 9.67
N PRO A 452 -18.78 -5.73 9.20
CA PRO A 452 -19.40 -6.90 8.60
C PRO A 452 -18.63 -7.32 7.35
N LEU A 453 -18.66 -8.61 7.02
CA LEU A 453 -18.24 -9.22 5.74
C LEU A 453 -18.68 -8.43 4.50
N SER A 454 -19.61 -7.48 4.68
CA SER A 454 -20.05 -6.50 3.72
C SER A 454 -18.94 -5.51 3.28
N LEU A 455 -17.81 -5.35 3.98
CA LEU A 455 -16.82 -4.35 3.55
C LEU A 455 -16.04 -4.87 2.33
N LEU A 456 -15.64 -6.13 2.30
CA LEU A 456 -15.00 -6.73 1.11
C LEU A 456 -16.01 -7.00 -0.01
N SER A 457 -17.21 -7.50 0.34
CA SER A 457 -18.30 -7.53 -0.64
C SER A 457 -18.76 -6.13 -1.01
N ARG A 458 -18.66 -5.13 -0.12
CA ARG A 458 -18.85 -3.70 -0.45
C ARG A 458 -17.68 -3.16 -1.24
N ILE A 459 -16.44 -3.57 -0.98
CA ILE A 459 -15.26 -3.19 -1.78
C ILE A 459 -15.32 -3.88 -3.15
N LYS A 460 -15.51 -5.19 -3.23
CA LYS A 460 -15.76 -5.91 -4.51
C LYS A 460 -17.06 -5.44 -5.19
N ARG A 461 -18.13 -5.16 -4.44
CA ARG A 461 -19.38 -4.63 -4.97
C ARG A 461 -19.31 -3.15 -5.28
N LYS A 462 -18.55 -2.32 -4.51
CA LYS A 462 -18.26 -0.93 -4.87
C LYS A 462 -17.31 -0.85 -6.07
N LEU A 463 -16.33 -1.71 -6.20
CA LEU A 463 -15.51 -1.82 -7.41
C LEU A 463 -16.38 -2.26 -8.60
N ARG A 464 -17.31 -3.21 -8.44
CA ARG A 464 -18.31 -3.56 -9.46
C ARG A 464 -19.31 -2.43 -9.74
N MET A 465 -19.87 -1.79 -8.71
CA MET A 465 -20.83 -0.68 -8.87
C MET A 465 -20.17 0.60 -9.38
N GLN A 466 -18.91 0.83 -9.07
CA GLN A 466 -18.14 1.92 -9.67
C GLN A 466 -17.77 1.60 -11.12
N ARG A 467 -17.48 0.34 -11.46
CA ARG A 467 -17.35 -0.12 -12.84
C ARG A 467 -18.58 0.28 -13.66
N ASP A 468 -19.80 0.14 -13.09
CA ASP A 468 -21.06 0.51 -13.75
C ASP A 468 -21.30 2.04 -13.78
N ARG A 469 -20.73 2.81 -12.84
CA ARG A 469 -20.75 4.29 -12.85
C ARG A 469 -19.68 4.95 -13.73
N TRP A 470 -18.71 4.17 -14.21
CA TRP A 470 -17.62 4.64 -15.07
C TRP A 470 -17.91 4.37 -16.55
N ARG A 471 -19.07 3.81 -16.90
CA ARG A 471 -19.51 3.74 -18.29
C ARG A 471 -19.82 5.16 -18.74
N PRO A 472 -19.22 5.66 -19.85
CA PRO A 472 -19.64 6.90 -20.46
C PRO A 472 -21.10 6.73 -20.92
N ASN A 473 -21.94 7.74 -20.65
CA ASN A 473 -23.25 7.87 -21.27
C ASN A 473 -23.07 8.13 -22.76
#